data_a7deb080f1677b59e199ea9d4af8b4ac
#
_entry.id   a7deb080f1677b59e199ea9d4af8b4ac
#
_cell.length_a   1.000
_cell.length_b   1.000
_cell.length_c   1.000
_cell.angle_alpha   90.00
_cell.angle_beta   90.00
_cell.angle_gamma   90.00
#
_symmetry.space_group_name_H-M   'P 1'
#
loop_
_entity.id
_entity.type
_entity.pdbx_description
1 polymer ?
#
loop_
_entity_poly.entity_id
_entity_poly.type
_entity_poly.pdbx_seq_one_letter_code
_entity_poly.pdbx_strand_id
1 'polypeptide(L)'
;MPSQKVLQTIQSLSKISSPGPTPAYTTIHVLRTLLCIGDEGHIGRIELSRKLGLGEGTVRTIIRHLVKAKVVAIEKDGCTLNPRGATLYKTLKLKLSQPFRINARQLALDKTSAAILVKAAGDFVRRGIEQRDAAVRAGATGACTLIFRGGKLLMPMDEQEDWTLQPNELLYQDIEKTFTPKNNDVVMIVSAPSEGVAEQGVVAAALTLIE
;
A
#
# COMPACT_ATOMS: atom_id res chain seq x y z
N MET A 1 -5.59 18.54 0.89
CA MET A 1 -4.47 19.21 0.21
C MET A 1 -3.05 18.80 0.65
N PRO A 2 -2.74 18.37 1.90
CA PRO A 2 -1.40 17.83 2.18
C PRO A 2 -1.10 16.49 1.50
N SER A 3 -2.09 15.67 1.18
CA SER A 3 -1.93 14.35 0.57
C SER A 3 -1.45 14.38 -0.87
N GLN A 4 -1.98 15.26 -1.72
CA GLN A 4 -1.50 15.43 -3.12
C GLN A 4 -0.01 15.78 -3.17
N LYS A 5 0.46 16.63 -2.27
CA LYS A 5 1.86 17.01 -2.19
C LYS A 5 2.76 15.81 -1.81
N VAL A 6 2.27 14.91 -0.97
CA VAL A 6 3.00 13.69 -0.58
C VAL A 6 3.09 12.73 -1.76
N LEU A 7 1.99 12.45 -2.45
CA LEU A 7 1.99 11.60 -3.63
C LEU A 7 2.91 12.15 -4.75
N GLN A 8 2.81 13.44 -5.06
CA GLN A 8 3.71 14.10 -6.01
C GLN A 8 5.18 13.96 -5.60
N THR A 9 5.46 14.07 -4.30
CA THR A 9 6.82 13.85 -3.79
C THR A 9 7.27 12.41 -4.01
N ILE A 10 6.44 11.41 -3.70
CA ILE A 10 6.76 10.00 -3.90
C ILE A 10 6.93 9.67 -5.39
N GLN A 11 6.06 10.21 -6.24
CA GLN A 11 6.18 10.09 -7.70
C GLN A 11 7.48 10.72 -8.22
N SER A 12 7.85 11.89 -7.69
CA SER A 12 9.13 12.52 -8.05
C SER A 12 10.33 11.71 -7.59
N LEU A 13 10.22 11.05 -6.43
CA LEU A 13 11.23 10.13 -5.89
C LEU A 13 11.36 8.84 -6.71
N SER A 14 10.38 8.47 -7.52
CA SER A 14 10.45 7.30 -8.41
C SER A 14 10.99 7.63 -9.81
N LYS A 15 10.96 8.91 -10.20
CA LYS A 15 11.46 9.33 -11.51
C LYS A 15 12.99 9.40 -11.49
N ILE A 16 13.63 8.64 -12.37
CA ILE A 16 15.07 8.78 -12.64
C ILE A 16 15.26 9.78 -13.77
N SER A 17 15.99 10.84 -13.49
CA SER A 17 16.35 11.87 -14.46
C SER A 17 17.66 11.58 -15.23
N SER A 18 18.18 10.35 -15.15
CA SER A 18 19.42 9.98 -15.84
C SER A 18 19.14 9.23 -17.15
N PRO A 19 19.89 9.48 -18.24
CA PRO A 19 19.82 8.64 -19.41
C PRO A 19 20.24 7.20 -19.06
N GLY A 20 19.41 6.21 -19.40
CA GLY A 20 19.67 4.81 -19.09
C GLY A 20 18.41 3.93 -19.27
N PRO A 21 18.54 2.62 -19.11
CA PRO A 21 17.39 1.72 -19.18
C PRO A 21 16.36 2.05 -18.11
N THR A 22 15.09 1.76 -18.42
CA THR A 22 13.97 1.95 -17.49
C THR A 22 14.27 1.25 -16.15
N PRO A 23 14.07 1.91 -15.01
CA PRO A 23 14.33 1.30 -13.71
C PRO A 23 13.51 0.02 -13.51
N ALA A 24 14.10 -0.99 -12.92
CA ALA A 24 13.42 -2.22 -12.52
C ALA A 24 12.51 -2.03 -11.28
N TYR A 25 12.12 -0.80 -10.95
CA TYR A 25 11.23 -0.48 -9.84
C TYR A 25 10.28 0.66 -10.17
N THR A 26 9.16 0.72 -9.47
CA THR A 26 8.07 1.67 -9.67
C THR A 26 7.87 2.55 -8.43
N THR A 27 6.96 3.52 -8.52
CA THR A 27 6.49 4.34 -7.38
C THR A 27 6.03 3.49 -6.20
N ILE A 28 5.40 2.34 -6.46
CA ILE A 28 4.94 1.40 -5.43
C ILE A 28 6.13 0.85 -4.63
N HIS A 29 7.20 0.46 -5.31
CA HIS A 29 8.41 -0.05 -4.65
C HIS A 29 9.08 1.02 -3.78
N VAL A 30 9.12 2.27 -4.24
CA VAL A 30 9.66 3.41 -3.47
C VAL A 30 8.81 3.65 -2.22
N LEU A 31 7.49 3.65 -2.36
CA LEU A 31 6.57 3.81 -1.23
C LEU A 31 6.70 2.67 -0.21
N ARG A 32 6.71 1.41 -0.67
CA ARG A 32 6.91 0.25 0.20
C ARG A 32 8.26 0.32 0.92
N THR A 33 9.33 0.74 0.24
CA THR A 33 10.65 0.94 0.84
C THR A 33 10.59 1.97 1.96
N LEU A 34 9.96 3.13 1.73
CA LEU A 34 9.82 4.20 2.72
C LEU A 34 9.03 3.74 3.96
N LEU A 35 7.90 3.07 3.74
CA LEU A 35 7.07 2.51 4.81
C LEU A 35 7.86 1.47 5.61
N CYS A 36 8.52 0.53 4.95
CA CYS A 36 9.30 -0.52 5.60
C CYS A 36 10.43 0.04 6.46
N ILE A 37 11.21 1.01 5.95
CA ILE A 37 12.28 1.65 6.74
C ILE A 37 11.68 2.42 7.93
N GLY A 38 10.54 3.09 7.75
CA GLY A 38 9.89 3.86 8.80
C GLY A 38 9.31 2.99 9.91
N ASP A 39 8.78 1.83 9.57
CA ASP A 39 8.18 0.87 10.51
C ASP A 39 9.24 0.14 11.34
N GLU A 40 10.35 -0.25 10.73
CA GLU A 40 11.46 -0.93 11.39
C GLU A 40 12.37 0.06 12.15
N GLY A 41 12.31 1.36 11.82
CA GLY A 41 13.20 2.40 12.32
C GLY A 41 14.62 2.29 11.77
N HIS A 42 15.14 1.07 11.70
CA HIS A 42 16.46 0.73 11.17
C HIS A 42 16.39 -0.64 10.49
N ILE A 43 16.88 -0.75 9.24
CA ILE A 43 16.82 -2.01 8.50
C ILE A 43 18.00 -2.18 7.55
N GLY A 44 18.58 -3.39 7.58
CA GLY A 44 19.65 -3.80 6.67
C GLY A 44 19.13 -4.01 5.23
N ARG A 45 20.00 -3.75 4.24
CA ARG A 45 19.65 -3.88 2.81
C ARG A 45 19.15 -5.29 2.42
N ILE A 46 19.78 -6.34 2.96
CA ILE A 46 19.41 -7.74 2.65
C ILE A 46 18.01 -8.03 3.19
N GLU A 47 17.73 -7.62 4.41
CA GLU A 47 16.41 -7.79 5.01
C GLU A 47 15.34 -6.99 4.28
N LEU A 48 15.65 -5.75 3.89
CA LEU A 48 14.76 -4.92 3.09
C LEU A 48 14.47 -5.58 1.73
N SER A 49 15.47 -6.17 1.07
CA SER A 49 15.31 -6.94 -0.17
C SER A 49 14.32 -8.09 0.03
N ARG A 50 14.48 -8.86 1.09
CA ARG A 50 13.59 -9.98 1.43
C ARG A 50 12.15 -9.52 1.70
N LYS A 51 11.96 -8.46 2.50
CA LYS A 51 10.62 -7.91 2.83
C LYS A 51 9.91 -7.32 1.61
N LEU A 52 10.64 -6.70 0.69
CA LEU A 52 10.06 -6.12 -0.52
C LEU A 52 9.85 -7.14 -1.64
N GLY A 53 10.47 -8.31 -1.56
CA GLY A 53 10.47 -9.30 -2.65
C GLY A 53 11.25 -8.81 -3.88
N LEU A 54 12.27 -7.97 -3.70
CA LEU A 54 13.08 -7.38 -4.75
C LEU A 54 14.53 -7.88 -4.69
N GLY A 55 15.18 -7.96 -5.84
CA GLY A 55 16.61 -8.25 -5.89
C GLY A 55 17.45 -7.17 -5.19
N GLU A 56 18.55 -7.56 -4.53
CA GLU A 56 19.43 -6.64 -3.79
C GLU A 56 19.96 -5.47 -4.64
N GLY A 57 20.21 -5.71 -5.94
CA GLY A 57 20.64 -4.66 -6.88
C GLY A 57 19.57 -3.58 -7.05
N THR A 58 18.29 -3.98 -7.16
CA THR A 58 17.16 -3.07 -7.25
C THR A 58 17.00 -2.27 -5.97
N VAL A 59 17.04 -2.94 -4.80
CA VAL A 59 16.96 -2.27 -3.49
C VAL A 59 18.11 -1.29 -3.29
N ARG A 60 19.33 -1.66 -3.67
CA ARG A 60 20.50 -0.77 -3.63
C ARG A 60 20.24 0.50 -4.46
N THR A 61 19.63 0.35 -5.64
CA THR A 61 19.33 1.48 -6.51
C THR A 61 18.26 2.39 -5.90
N ILE A 62 17.19 1.82 -5.34
CA ILE A 62 16.15 2.58 -4.62
C ILE A 62 16.76 3.34 -3.45
N ILE A 63 17.52 2.67 -2.59
CA ILE A 63 18.16 3.30 -1.42
C ILE A 63 19.07 4.46 -1.87
N ARG A 64 19.93 4.26 -2.88
CA ARG A 64 20.82 5.31 -3.40
C ARG A 64 20.01 6.53 -3.87
N HIS A 65 18.87 6.28 -4.53
CA HIS A 65 17.99 7.35 -5.00
C HIS A 65 17.35 8.12 -3.84
N LEU A 66 16.86 7.41 -2.82
CA LEU A 66 16.28 8.01 -1.61
C LEU A 66 17.31 8.78 -0.77
N VAL A 67 18.56 8.31 -0.73
CA VAL A 67 19.69 9.03 -0.09
C VAL A 67 19.99 10.33 -0.84
N LYS A 68 20.09 10.28 -2.18
CA LYS A 68 20.28 11.48 -3.02
C LYS A 68 19.15 12.50 -2.83
N ALA A 69 17.92 12.01 -2.64
CA ALA A 69 16.75 12.85 -2.37
C ALA A 69 16.65 13.34 -0.91
N LYS A 70 17.62 12.99 -0.05
CA LYS A 70 17.65 13.33 1.38
C LYS A 70 16.40 12.84 2.12
N VAL A 71 15.98 11.61 1.86
CA VAL A 71 14.83 10.93 2.50
C VAL A 71 15.32 9.81 3.41
N VAL A 72 16.39 9.12 3.02
CA VAL A 72 17.00 8.01 3.75
C VAL A 72 18.45 8.37 4.08
N ALA A 73 18.93 7.95 5.23
CA ALA A 73 20.34 7.93 5.61
C ALA A 73 20.85 6.48 5.63
N ILE A 74 22.12 6.28 5.32
CA ILE A 74 22.82 5.00 5.48
C ILE A 74 23.71 5.12 6.72
N GLU A 75 23.52 4.20 7.64
CA GLU A 75 24.32 4.06 8.85
C GLU A 75 25.13 2.77 8.81
N LYS A 76 25.98 2.54 9.83
CA LYS A 76 26.88 1.38 9.88
C LYS A 76 26.13 0.05 9.70
N ASP A 77 24.92 -0.05 10.28
CA ASP A 77 24.18 -1.31 10.37
C ASP A 77 22.96 -1.35 9.44
N GLY A 78 22.66 -0.28 8.68
CA GLY A 78 21.53 -0.27 7.74
C GLY A 78 21.05 1.11 7.30
N CYS A 79 19.78 1.20 6.97
CA CYS A 79 19.11 2.39 6.50
C CYS A 79 18.12 2.90 7.53
N THR A 80 18.07 4.24 7.69
CA THR A 80 17.12 4.95 8.56
C THR A 80 16.44 6.07 7.77
N LEU A 81 15.31 6.58 8.27
CA LEU A 81 14.70 7.80 7.72
C LEU A 81 15.38 9.03 8.30
N ASN A 82 15.79 9.95 7.44
CA ASN A 82 16.18 11.27 7.92
C ASN A 82 14.93 12.14 8.25
N PRO A 83 15.07 13.38 8.78
CA PRO A 83 13.91 14.20 9.17
C PRO A 83 12.88 14.41 8.06
N ARG A 84 13.31 14.56 6.80
CA ARG A 84 12.39 14.67 5.64
C ARG A 84 11.67 13.37 5.38
N GLY A 85 12.36 12.23 5.44
CA GLY A 85 11.78 10.91 5.30
C GLY A 85 10.80 10.59 6.42
N ALA A 86 11.15 10.92 7.66
CA ALA A 86 10.28 10.75 8.82
C ALA A 86 8.99 11.57 8.69
N THR A 87 9.06 12.79 8.15
CA THR A 87 7.87 13.61 7.87
C THR A 87 6.99 12.98 6.81
N LEU A 88 7.57 12.49 5.70
CA LEU A 88 6.83 11.79 4.65
C LEU A 88 6.15 10.53 5.20
N TYR A 89 6.90 9.71 5.94
CA TYR A 89 6.39 8.49 6.58
C TYR A 89 5.22 8.80 7.52
N LYS A 90 5.35 9.75 8.44
CA LYS A 90 4.28 10.16 9.34
C LYS A 90 3.03 10.60 8.58
N THR A 91 3.19 11.39 7.52
CA THR A 91 2.05 11.85 6.70
C THR A 91 1.36 10.69 5.99
N LEU A 92 2.10 9.71 5.49
CA LEU A 92 1.54 8.49 4.91
C LEU A 92 0.77 7.68 5.96
N LYS A 93 1.32 7.48 7.14
CA LYS A 93 0.67 6.72 8.24
C LYS A 93 -0.62 7.40 8.76
N LEU A 94 -0.76 8.71 8.57
CA LEU A 94 -2.04 9.40 8.84
C LEU A 94 -3.15 8.97 7.87
N LYS A 95 -2.80 8.49 6.69
CA LYS A 95 -3.74 8.10 5.62
C LYS A 95 -3.82 6.60 5.38
N LEU A 96 -2.72 5.89 5.56
CA LEU A 96 -2.59 4.47 5.24
C LEU A 96 -2.21 3.65 6.48
N SER A 97 -2.81 2.46 6.60
CA SER A 97 -2.21 1.40 7.42
C SER A 97 -1.00 0.77 6.73
N GLN A 98 -0.37 -0.18 7.40
CA GLN A 98 0.49 -1.15 6.71
C GLN A 98 -0.38 -2.15 5.94
N PRO A 99 0.15 -2.75 4.84
CA PRO A 99 -0.39 -3.97 4.30
C PRO A 99 -0.39 -5.08 5.37
N PHE A 100 -1.47 -5.81 5.44
CA PHE A 100 -1.65 -6.91 6.39
C PHE A 100 -2.14 -8.15 5.66
N ARG A 101 -1.53 -9.29 5.94
CA ARG A 101 -2.00 -10.57 5.42
C ARG A 101 -3.33 -10.92 6.05
N ILE A 102 -4.32 -11.23 5.22
CA ILE A 102 -5.69 -11.54 5.68
C ILE A 102 -6.20 -12.82 5.02
N ASN A 103 -7.02 -13.55 5.74
CA ASN A 103 -7.71 -14.71 5.18
C ASN A 103 -9.04 -14.28 4.55
N ALA A 104 -9.02 -13.94 3.28
CA ALA A 104 -10.18 -13.43 2.55
C ALA A 104 -10.84 -14.48 1.66
N ARG A 105 -10.92 -15.74 2.07
CA ARG A 105 -11.42 -16.87 1.24
C ARG A 105 -12.73 -16.60 0.52
N GLN A 106 -13.64 -15.84 1.13
CA GLN A 106 -14.95 -15.49 0.54
C GLN A 106 -14.84 -14.50 -0.63
N LEU A 107 -13.79 -13.66 -0.65
CA LEU A 107 -13.55 -12.60 -1.64
C LEU A 107 -12.27 -12.85 -2.44
N ALA A 108 -11.56 -13.93 -2.14
CA ALA A 108 -10.25 -14.20 -2.71
C ALA A 108 -10.39 -14.93 -4.06
N LEU A 109 -9.67 -14.43 -5.04
CA LEU A 109 -9.51 -15.04 -6.36
C LEU A 109 -8.22 -15.88 -6.47
N ASP A 110 -7.39 -15.90 -5.41
CA ASP A 110 -6.10 -16.59 -5.41
C ASP A 110 -5.70 -17.01 -3.97
N LYS A 111 -4.59 -17.75 -3.87
CA LYS A 111 -4.13 -18.41 -2.64
C LYS A 111 -3.71 -17.45 -1.53
N THR A 112 -3.26 -16.26 -1.87
CA THR A 112 -2.74 -15.28 -0.92
C THR A 112 -3.53 -13.99 -1.01
N SER A 113 -3.89 -13.42 0.14
CA SER A 113 -4.56 -12.13 0.18
C SER A 113 -3.88 -11.20 1.18
N ALA A 114 -3.80 -9.93 0.81
CA ALA A 114 -3.39 -8.84 1.67
C ALA A 114 -4.49 -7.78 1.73
N ALA A 115 -4.56 -7.05 2.83
CA ALA A 115 -5.47 -5.93 3.01
C ALA A 115 -4.72 -4.68 3.46
N ILE A 116 -5.28 -3.51 3.14
CA ILE A 116 -4.81 -2.19 3.59
C ILE A 116 -6.00 -1.31 3.91
N LEU A 117 -5.86 -0.47 4.92
CA LEU A 117 -6.84 0.57 5.25
C LEU A 117 -6.38 1.92 4.71
N VAL A 118 -7.28 2.64 4.04
CA VAL A 118 -7.12 4.06 3.66
C VAL A 118 -8.15 4.88 4.43
N LYS A 119 -7.67 5.81 5.27
CA LYS A 119 -8.50 6.59 6.17
C LYS A 119 -9.25 7.70 5.45
N ALA A 120 -10.54 7.85 5.78
CA ALA A 120 -11.43 8.91 5.31
C ALA A 120 -11.41 9.06 3.77
N ALA A 121 -11.48 7.93 3.05
CA ALA A 121 -11.36 7.89 1.60
C ALA A 121 -12.62 7.36 0.89
N GLY A 122 -13.67 7.00 1.61
CA GLY A 122 -14.87 6.37 1.04
C GLY A 122 -15.59 7.26 0.02
N ASP A 123 -15.52 8.59 0.17
CA ASP A 123 -16.16 9.51 -0.78
C ASP A 123 -15.43 9.61 -2.13
N PHE A 124 -14.18 9.11 -2.20
CA PHE A 124 -13.39 9.05 -3.43
C PHE A 124 -13.57 7.71 -4.17
N VAL A 125 -14.19 6.72 -3.53
CA VAL A 125 -14.49 5.44 -4.17
C VAL A 125 -15.79 5.56 -4.96
N ARG A 126 -15.73 5.30 -6.25
CA ARG A 126 -16.94 5.20 -7.10
C ARG A 126 -17.45 3.77 -7.09
N ARG A 127 -16.73 2.86 -7.74
CA ARG A 127 -17.09 1.44 -7.93
C ARG A 127 -16.01 0.46 -7.49
N GLY A 128 -14.85 0.96 -7.05
CA GLY A 128 -13.69 0.12 -6.75
C GLY A 128 -12.95 -0.42 -7.99
N ILE A 129 -13.39 -0.05 -9.20
CA ILE A 129 -12.78 -0.53 -10.46
C ILE A 129 -11.38 0.04 -10.63
N GLU A 130 -11.18 1.32 -10.36
CA GLU A 130 -9.88 1.99 -10.43
C GLU A 130 -8.87 1.34 -9.49
N GLN A 131 -9.31 0.95 -8.29
CA GLN A 131 -8.51 0.26 -7.29
C GLN A 131 -8.13 -1.14 -7.75
N ARG A 132 -9.12 -1.89 -8.28
CA ARG A 132 -8.89 -3.23 -8.84
C ARG A 132 -7.91 -3.18 -10.01
N ASP A 133 -8.11 -2.26 -10.94
CA ASP A 133 -7.27 -2.16 -12.14
C ASP A 133 -5.83 -1.75 -11.78
N ALA A 134 -5.64 -0.90 -10.75
CA ALA A 134 -4.33 -0.57 -10.23
C ALA A 134 -3.63 -1.80 -9.61
N ALA A 135 -4.36 -2.61 -8.83
CA ALA A 135 -3.84 -3.85 -8.25
C ALA A 135 -3.47 -4.87 -9.34
N VAL A 136 -4.34 -5.07 -10.34
CA VAL A 136 -4.08 -5.99 -11.45
C VAL A 136 -2.88 -5.55 -12.28
N ARG A 137 -2.74 -4.27 -12.57
CA ARG A 137 -1.52 -3.74 -13.23
C ARG A 137 -0.25 -3.95 -12.40
N ALA A 138 -0.38 -4.07 -11.09
CA ALA A 138 0.72 -4.40 -10.19
C ALA A 138 0.99 -5.92 -10.07
N GLY A 139 0.26 -6.76 -10.82
CA GLY A 139 0.46 -8.21 -10.89
C GLY A 139 -0.52 -9.02 -10.04
N ALA A 140 -1.50 -8.39 -9.39
CA ALA A 140 -2.51 -9.09 -8.63
C ALA A 140 -3.54 -9.81 -9.53
N THR A 141 -4.20 -10.84 -9.00
CA THR A 141 -5.28 -11.57 -9.66
C THR A 141 -6.58 -10.81 -9.62
N GLY A 142 -6.82 -10.05 -8.53
CA GLY A 142 -8.00 -9.23 -8.35
C GLY A 142 -7.98 -8.45 -7.04
N ALA A 143 -8.94 -7.54 -6.90
CA ALA A 143 -9.10 -6.73 -5.69
C ALA A 143 -10.57 -6.46 -5.39
N CYS A 144 -10.87 -6.32 -4.11
CA CYS A 144 -12.14 -5.88 -3.56
C CYS A 144 -11.95 -4.60 -2.76
N THR A 145 -12.84 -3.64 -2.93
CA THR A 145 -12.84 -2.37 -2.21
C THR A 145 -14.08 -2.30 -1.31
N LEU A 146 -13.88 -2.16 -0.01
CA LEU A 146 -14.93 -2.08 1.00
C LEU A 146 -14.89 -0.72 1.67
N ILE A 147 -16.04 -0.08 1.80
CA ILE A 147 -16.20 1.21 2.51
C ILE A 147 -16.85 0.94 3.86
N PHE A 148 -16.25 1.42 4.93
CA PHE A 148 -16.85 1.32 6.27
C PHE A 148 -17.84 2.47 6.49
N ARG A 149 -19.12 2.14 6.60
CA ARG A 149 -20.21 3.10 6.87
C ARG A 149 -21.23 2.52 7.83
N GLY A 150 -21.58 3.26 8.88
CA GLY A 150 -22.62 2.86 9.84
C GLY A 150 -22.37 1.51 10.52
N GLY A 151 -21.12 1.17 10.81
CA GLY A 151 -20.74 -0.13 11.39
C GLY A 151 -20.76 -1.32 10.41
N LYS A 152 -20.84 -1.07 9.10
CA LYS A 152 -20.86 -2.09 8.05
C LYS A 152 -19.74 -1.88 7.06
N LEU A 153 -19.28 -2.95 6.44
CA LEU A 153 -18.33 -2.93 5.33
C LEU A 153 -19.12 -3.16 4.03
N LEU A 154 -19.20 -2.13 3.20
CA LEU A 154 -20.01 -2.09 1.99
C LEU A 154 -19.10 -2.17 0.76
N MET A 155 -19.39 -3.06 -0.17
CA MET A 155 -18.78 -3.07 -1.50
C MET A 155 -19.71 -2.35 -2.45
N PRO A 156 -19.31 -1.19 -3.03
CA PRO A 156 -20.17 -0.44 -3.93
C PRO A 156 -20.47 -1.25 -5.21
N MET A 157 -21.74 -1.32 -5.57
CA MET A 157 -22.26 -1.99 -6.77
C MET A 157 -22.91 -0.97 -7.71
N ASP A 158 -23.02 -1.29 -9.00
CA ASP A 158 -23.46 -0.34 -10.03
C ASP A 158 -24.97 -0.07 -10.07
N GLU A 159 -25.76 -1.13 -10.08
CA GLU A 159 -27.21 -1.05 -10.33
C GLU A 159 -28.01 -1.80 -9.27
N GLN A 160 -27.34 -2.26 -8.23
CA GLN A 160 -27.91 -3.05 -7.15
C GLN A 160 -27.59 -2.40 -5.81
N GLU A 161 -28.27 -2.86 -4.77
CA GLU A 161 -27.86 -2.50 -3.40
C GLU A 161 -26.42 -2.94 -3.16
N ASP A 162 -25.65 -2.11 -2.47
CA ASP A 162 -24.27 -2.40 -2.10
C ASP A 162 -24.20 -3.75 -1.38
N TRP A 163 -23.29 -4.61 -1.83
CA TRP A 163 -23.06 -5.85 -1.12
C TRP A 163 -22.44 -5.56 0.24
N THR A 164 -22.91 -6.21 1.28
CA THR A 164 -22.50 -5.95 2.66
C THR A 164 -21.84 -7.18 3.26
N LEU A 165 -20.59 -7.00 3.73
CA LEU A 165 -19.92 -7.98 4.59
C LEU A 165 -20.50 -7.86 6.01
N GLN A 166 -21.06 -8.97 6.51
CA GLN A 166 -21.80 -8.97 7.76
C GLN A 166 -20.88 -9.03 8.99
N PRO A 167 -21.23 -8.36 10.10
CA PRO A 167 -20.42 -8.35 11.32
C PRO A 167 -20.14 -9.71 11.95
N ASN A 168 -20.99 -10.71 11.69
CA ASN A 168 -20.81 -12.08 12.17
C ASN A 168 -19.87 -12.93 11.29
N GLU A 169 -19.42 -12.41 10.16
CA GLU A 169 -18.48 -13.11 9.27
C GLU A 169 -17.03 -12.97 9.78
N LEU A 170 -16.28 -14.06 9.69
CA LEU A 170 -14.87 -14.09 10.17
C LEU A 170 -14.02 -13.00 9.52
N LEU A 171 -14.21 -12.77 8.22
CA LEU A 171 -13.46 -11.74 7.50
C LEU A 171 -13.75 -10.33 8.06
N TYR A 172 -15.01 -10.02 8.41
CA TYR A 172 -15.36 -8.75 9.05
C TYR A 172 -14.62 -8.60 10.39
N GLN A 173 -14.68 -9.64 11.22
CA GLN A 173 -14.02 -9.65 12.54
C GLN A 173 -12.50 -9.48 12.43
N ASP A 174 -11.87 -10.14 11.46
CA ASP A 174 -10.44 -9.98 11.19
C ASP A 174 -10.09 -8.56 10.76
N ILE A 175 -10.90 -7.94 9.89
CA ILE A 175 -10.74 -6.55 9.46
C ILE A 175 -10.90 -5.60 10.65
N GLU A 176 -11.96 -5.77 11.44
CA GLU A 176 -12.25 -4.91 12.59
C GLU A 176 -11.13 -4.98 13.62
N LYS A 177 -10.69 -6.19 13.97
CA LYS A 177 -9.58 -6.43 14.90
C LYS A 177 -8.26 -5.83 14.41
N THR A 178 -7.98 -5.94 13.10
CA THR A 178 -6.70 -5.53 12.52
C THR A 178 -6.62 -4.02 12.34
N PHE A 179 -7.68 -3.39 11.84
CA PHE A 179 -7.65 -2.01 11.38
C PHE A 179 -8.48 -1.05 12.23
N THR A 180 -9.48 -1.55 12.96
CA THR A 180 -10.43 -0.72 13.72
C THR A 180 -10.97 0.42 12.84
N PRO A 181 -11.62 0.11 11.70
CA PRO A 181 -12.02 1.11 10.72
C PRO A 181 -13.03 2.09 11.30
N LYS A 182 -12.97 3.33 10.86
CA LYS A 182 -13.89 4.40 11.21
C LYS A 182 -14.79 4.73 10.03
N ASN A 183 -15.88 5.43 10.30
CA ASN A 183 -16.81 5.84 9.24
C ASN A 183 -16.08 6.58 8.12
N ASN A 184 -16.37 6.18 6.88
CA ASN A 184 -15.72 6.64 5.65
C ASN A 184 -14.28 6.13 5.41
N ASP A 185 -13.78 5.18 6.20
CA ASP A 185 -12.54 4.48 5.88
C ASP A 185 -12.78 3.44 4.76
N VAL A 186 -11.74 3.15 4.01
CA VAL A 186 -11.76 2.16 2.92
C VAL A 186 -10.79 1.04 3.24
N VAL A 187 -11.29 -0.18 3.19
CA VAL A 187 -10.47 -1.41 3.27
C VAL A 187 -10.37 -2.02 1.89
N MET A 188 -9.16 -2.16 1.38
CA MET A 188 -8.92 -2.86 0.13
C MET A 188 -8.29 -4.22 0.42
N ILE A 189 -8.83 -5.25 -0.24
CA ILE A 189 -8.35 -6.63 -0.17
C ILE A 189 -7.91 -7.02 -1.56
N VAL A 190 -6.68 -7.50 -1.67
CA VAL A 190 -6.08 -7.92 -2.94
C VAL A 190 -5.65 -9.37 -2.86
N SER A 191 -6.02 -10.15 -3.87
CA SER A 191 -5.62 -11.54 -4.03
C SER A 191 -4.54 -11.68 -5.10
N ALA A 192 -3.55 -12.51 -4.85
CA ALA A 192 -2.41 -12.70 -5.74
C ALA A 192 -1.75 -14.08 -5.57
N PRO A 193 -0.89 -14.49 -6.53
CA PRO A 193 -0.16 -15.74 -6.46
C PRO A 193 0.85 -15.83 -5.31
N SER A 194 1.33 -14.68 -4.81
CA SER A 194 2.29 -14.60 -3.71
C SER A 194 2.03 -13.42 -2.80
N GLU A 195 2.51 -13.50 -1.56
CA GLU A 195 2.37 -12.46 -0.53
C GLU A 195 2.96 -11.11 -0.98
N GLY A 196 4.17 -11.13 -1.54
CA GLY A 196 4.81 -9.90 -2.03
C GLY A 196 4.03 -9.20 -3.14
N VAL A 197 3.37 -9.97 -4.04
CA VAL A 197 2.51 -9.42 -5.09
C VAL A 197 1.19 -8.91 -4.52
N ALA A 198 0.60 -9.61 -3.53
CA ALA A 198 -0.60 -9.14 -2.85
C ALA A 198 -0.35 -7.80 -2.12
N GLU A 199 0.75 -7.68 -1.38
CA GLU A 199 1.16 -6.43 -0.74
C GLU A 199 1.44 -5.30 -1.75
N GLN A 200 2.07 -5.62 -2.86
CA GLN A 200 2.29 -4.66 -3.94
C GLN A 200 0.96 -4.18 -4.53
N GLY A 201 0.02 -5.10 -4.72
CA GLY A 201 -1.31 -4.82 -5.25
C GLY A 201 -2.12 -3.91 -4.34
N VAL A 202 -2.16 -4.17 -3.01
CA VAL A 202 -2.91 -3.30 -2.08
C VAL A 202 -2.33 -1.90 -2.00
N VAL A 203 -1.00 -1.76 -2.07
CA VAL A 203 -0.35 -0.44 -2.10
C VAL A 203 -0.68 0.29 -3.42
N ALA A 204 -0.69 -0.42 -4.56
CA ALA A 204 -1.09 0.15 -5.84
C ALA A 204 -2.54 0.65 -5.82
N ALA A 205 -3.45 -0.17 -5.29
CA ALA A 205 -4.86 0.20 -5.11
C ALA A 205 -5.01 1.42 -4.18
N ALA A 206 -4.30 1.43 -3.04
CA ALA A 206 -4.36 2.52 -2.07
C ALA A 206 -3.89 3.86 -2.65
N LEU A 207 -2.88 3.85 -3.53
CA LEU A 207 -2.39 5.07 -4.17
C LEU A 207 -3.45 5.80 -4.99
N THR A 208 -4.46 5.11 -5.50
CA THR A 208 -5.57 5.73 -6.26
C THR A 208 -6.50 6.58 -5.37
N LEU A 209 -6.44 6.42 -4.05
CA LEU A 209 -7.29 7.14 -3.07
C LEU A 209 -6.53 8.20 -2.25
N ILE A 210 -5.23 8.36 -2.48
CA ILE A 210 -4.40 9.33 -1.75
C ILE A 210 -4.23 10.62 -2.56
N GLU A 211 -4.73 10.65 -3.78
CA GLU A 211 -4.68 11.79 -4.71
C GLU A 211 -5.37 13.06 -4.21
#